data_eaf46fe28d2afaa734297c2b752bb102
#
_entry.id   eaf46fe28d2afaa734297c2b752bb102
#
_cell.length_a   1.000
_cell.length_b   1.000
_cell.length_c   1.000
_cell.angle_alpha   90.00
_cell.angle_beta   90.00
_cell.angle_gamma   90.00
#
_symmetry.space_group_name_H-M   'P 1'
#
loop_
_entity.id
_entity.type
_entity.pdbx_description
1 polymer ?
#
loop_
_entity_poly.entity_id
_entity_poly.type
_entity_poly.pdbx_seq_one_letter_code
_entity_poly.pdbx_strand_id
1 'polypeptide(L)'
;MTRPRTPSLKTSASLLALAALLQACSPGAKSGPGQGPDEAAKSAAPATTAAKPVLTVEAAALRTVQMPLLLEANGEVVAWQEASVGAEVANLRISQVLVEVGQTVRKGQLLATLRDDSVRADLAQQEAAVAEAKATLAQAQANADRAQAMLPSRAISAQDALAAETAQRAAAARLQSAQAALAAQTLRLANTRVTAPDDGVISARTASVGQVAAVGGELFKLVRQGRVEWRAELPAARVLEAAAGQAVRVTLPNGQVVEGRVRQVAPTLSASTRRGVAFVDLPAGSGVKPGMYLSGALVLGERAAQVVPGSAVVVRDGTPYLMVVEAGGRVRATKVTTGRRDAQHVEITSVNGKGVANASAAASPALRVATQGAGFLKDGDVVKVVQPVPQGSAQ
;
A
#
# COMPACT_ATOMS: atom_id res chain seq x y z
N MET A 1 12.56 33.90 35.69
CA MET A 1 13.75 33.48 36.40
C MET A 1 14.00 32.05 35.98
N THR A 2 14.88 31.61 35.21
CA THR A 2 16.27 31.85 34.84
C THR A 2 16.55 31.17 33.48
N ARG A 3 17.03 31.91 32.49
CA ARG A 3 17.73 31.31 31.32
C ARG A 3 19.17 30.96 31.75
N PRO A 4 19.84 30.02 31.13
CA PRO A 4 21.10 30.32 30.48
C PRO A 4 21.28 29.66 29.11
N ARG A 5 21.78 30.42 28.20
CA ARG A 5 23.14 30.60 27.69
C ARG A 5 23.59 29.58 26.64
N THR A 6 23.69 30.09 25.41
CA THR A 6 24.50 29.61 24.28
C THR A 6 26.00 29.68 24.57
N PRO A 7 26.84 28.91 23.88
CA PRO A 7 28.10 29.50 23.36
C PRO A 7 28.26 29.36 21.86
N SER A 8 28.64 30.46 21.27
CA SER A 8 29.30 30.64 19.98
C SER A 8 30.81 30.35 20.12
N LEU A 9 31.45 29.79 19.11
CA LEU A 9 32.88 29.98 18.77
C LEU A 9 33.07 29.65 17.30
N LYS A 10 33.31 30.64 16.46
CA LYS A 10 34.58 31.25 15.98
C LYS A 10 35.28 30.41 14.90
N THR A 11 35.14 30.87 13.67
CA THR A 11 36.14 31.28 12.66
C THR A 11 37.56 30.75 12.81
N SER A 12 38.08 30.14 11.75
CA SER A 12 39.46 30.35 11.32
C SER A 12 39.60 30.13 9.82
N ALA A 13 39.91 31.20 9.13
CA ALA A 13 40.42 31.27 7.78
C ALA A 13 41.92 30.91 7.82
N SER A 14 42.42 30.26 6.79
CA SER A 14 43.82 30.34 6.40
C SER A 14 43.98 30.15 4.91
N LEU A 15 44.31 31.26 4.28
CA LEU A 15 44.97 31.39 2.99
C LEU A 15 46.36 30.72 3.04
N LEU A 16 46.80 30.14 1.94
CA LEU A 16 48.17 30.30 1.46
C LEU A 16 48.25 29.97 -0.03
N ALA A 17 48.61 30.99 -0.78
CA ALA A 17 49.02 30.98 -2.18
C ALA A 17 50.54 30.69 -2.26
N LEU A 18 50.99 30.11 -3.40
CA LEU A 18 52.33 30.26 -3.96
C LEU A 18 52.32 29.58 -5.33
N ALA A 19 52.31 30.18 -6.43
CA ALA A 19 53.15 31.01 -7.30
C ALA A 19 54.39 30.31 -7.81
N ALA A 20 54.49 30.34 -9.13
CA ALA A 20 55.61 30.65 -10.01
C ALA A 20 56.51 29.53 -10.55
N LEU A 21 56.58 29.54 -11.85
CA LEU A 21 57.69 29.88 -12.76
C LEU A 21 58.51 28.67 -13.25
N LEU A 22 58.85 28.45 -14.47
CA LEU A 22 59.53 29.14 -15.54
C LEU A 22 59.78 28.16 -16.71
N GLN A 23 59.52 28.61 -17.96
CA GLN A 23 60.47 28.79 -19.10
C GLN A 23 61.13 27.52 -19.68
N ALA A 24 60.97 27.32 -20.88
CA ALA A 24 61.50 27.84 -22.15
C ALA A 24 62.55 26.90 -22.78
N CYS A 25 62.41 26.58 -24.04
CA CYS A 25 63.40 26.85 -25.11
C CYS A 25 63.18 25.93 -26.31
N SER A 26 62.79 26.49 -27.41
CA SER A 26 63.24 26.15 -28.77
C SER A 26 64.69 26.46 -28.93
N PRO A 27 65.41 26.20 -30.03
CA PRO A 27 65.05 25.94 -31.41
C PRO A 27 66.08 25.00 -32.17
N GLY A 28 65.87 24.77 -33.46
CA GLY A 28 66.90 24.21 -34.29
C GLY A 28 66.44 23.79 -35.71
N ALA A 29 66.57 24.70 -36.62
CA ALA A 29 66.42 24.58 -38.05
C ALA A 29 67.55 23.82 -38.74
N LYS A 30 67.34 23.28 -39.96
CA LYS A 30 68.10 23.45 -41.22
C LYS A 30 67.62 22.38 -42.21
N SER A 31 66.90 22.74 -43.22
CA SER A 31 67.32 23.20 -44.56
C SER A 31 68.04 22.16 -45.44
N GLY A 32 67.42 21.92 -46.61
CA GLY A 32 68.04 21.86 -47.88
C GLY A 32 67.78 20.61 -48.73
N PRO A 33 67.87 20.79 -50.02
CA PRO A 33 66.84 20.46 -50.97
C PRO A 33 67.26 19.37 -51.99
N GLY A 34 66.35 18.80 -52.75
CA GLY A 34 66.67 17.87 -53.84
C GLY A 34 65.48 17.64 -54.77
N GLN A 35 65.65 18.12 -55.93
CA GLN A 35 64.81 18.19 -57.12
C GLN A 35 64.24 16.87 -57.61
N GLY A 36 63.08 16.98 -58.29
CA GLY A 36 62.33 15.97 -59.01
C GLY A 36 63.02 15.35 -60.24
N PRO A 37 62.36 14.73 -61.16
CA PRO A 37 61.16 15.19 -61.84
C PRO A 37 60.09 14.07 -62.16
N ASP A 38 58.94 14.56 -62.60
CA ASP A 38 57.93 14.02 -63.51
C ASP A 38 57.88 12.53 -63.85
N GLU A 39 56.72 11.92 -63.65
CA GLU A 39 56.03 11.22 -64.75
C GLU A 39 54.53 11.06 -64.52
N ALA A 40 53.86 11.12 -65.61
CA ALA A 40 52.42 11.37 -65.85
C ALA A 40 51.44 10.26 -65.46
N ALA A 41 50.28 10.72 -65.04
CA ALA A 41 48.97 10.24 -65.46
C ALA A 41 48.65 8.73 -65.32
N LYS A 42 47.63 8.48 -64.43
CA LYS A 42 46.37 7.90 -64.89
C LYS A 42 45.31 8.04 -63.80
N SER A 43 44.32 8.82 -64.14
CA SER A 43 43.02 8.87 -63.47
C SER A 43 42.40 7.45 -63.43
N ALA A 44 42.36 6.84 -62.30
CA ALA A 44 41.52 5.70 -62.00
C ALA A 44 40.53 6.10 -60.90
N ALA A 45 39.30 6.15 -61.29
CA ALA A 45 38.17 6.34 -60.39
C ALA A 45 38.28 5.33 -59.21
N PRO A 46 37.98 5.74 -57.96
CA PRO A 46 37.99 4.77 -56.86
C PRO A 46 36.82 3.80 -57.06
N ALA A 47 37.17 2.55 -57.41
CA ALA A 47 36.24 1.43 -57.30
C ALA A 47 35.78 1.36 -55.85
N THR A 48 34.49 1.58 -55.62
CA THR A 48 33.84 1.34 -54.35
C THR A 48 33.96 -0.14 -54.04
N THR A 49 34.97 -0.51 -53.29
CA THR A 49 35.15 -1.89 -52.78
C THR A 49 33.97 -2.13 -51.83
N ALA A 50 33.00 -2.90 -52.30
CA ALA A 50 31.93 -3.37 -51.43
C ALA A 50 32.56 -4.14 -50.27
N ALA A 51 32.52 -3.55 -49.09
CA ALA A 51 33.05 -4.20 -47.88
C ALA A 51 32.29 -5.51 -47.66
N LYS A 52 33.02 -6.62 -47.50
CA LYS A 52 32.40 -7.92 -47.20
C LYS A 52 31.66 -7.81 -45.88
N PRO A 53 30.43 -8.37 -45.78
CA PRO A 53 29.68 -8.35 -44.53
C PRO A 53 30.45 -9.09 -43.42
N VAL A 54 30.66 -8.41 -42.29
CA VAL A 54 31.48 -8.92 -41.17
C VAL A 54 30.66 -9.83 -40.26
N LEU A 55 29.34 -9.56 -40.15
CA LEU A 55 28.44 -10.30 -39.24
C LEU A 55 27.03 -10.40 -39.85
N THR A 56 26.33 -11.48 -39.49
CA THR A 56 24.91 -11.64 -39.75
C THR A 56 24.16 -11.19 -38.50
N VAL A 57 23.20 -10.28 -38.64
CA VAL A 57 22.41 -9.71 -37.53
C VAL A 57 20.92 -9.78 -37.82
N GLU A 58 20.13 -9.95 -36.77
CA GLU A 58 18.70 -9.72 -36.85
C GLU A 58 18.41 -8.22 -36.63
N ALA A 59 17.48 -7.69 -37.42
CA ALA A 59 17.06 -6.29 -37.26
C ALA A 59 15.58 -6.20 -36.96
N ALA A 60 15.25 -5.34 -35.97
CA ALA A 60 13.88 -4.95 -35.65
C ALA A 60 13.67 -3.46 -35.95
N ALA A 61 12.44 -3.11 -36.28
CA ALA A 61 12.04 -1.71 -36.42
C ALA A 61 11.61 -1.15 -35.05
N LEU A 62 11.76 0.17 -34.87
CA LEU A 62 11.08 0.87 -33.78
C LEU A 62 9.57 0.62 -33.91
N ARG A 63 8.93 0.30 -32.81
CA ARG A 63 7.48 0.06 -32.74
C ARG A 63 6.85 0.99 -31.72
N THR A 64 5.63 1.41 -31.98
CA THR A 64 4.81 2.12 -30.99
C THR A 64 4.02 1.08 -30.21
N VAL A 65 4.23 1.05 -28.88
CA VAL A 65 3.53 0.14 -27.97
C VAL A 65 2.95 0.95 -26.83
N GLN A 66 1.79 0.55 -26.33
CA GLN A 66 1.24 1.11 -25.11
C GLN A 66 2.03 0.53 -23.92
N MET A 67 2.74 1.39 -23.20
CA MET A 67 3.50 0.99 -22.01
C MET A 67 2.84 1.54 -20.75
N PRO A 68 2.73 0.72 -19.70
CA PRO A 68 2.17 1.20 -18.44
C PRO A 68 3.01 2.32 -17.85
N LEU A 69 2.33 3.35 -17.38
CA LEU A 69 2.93 4.40 -16.58
C LEU A 69 2.82 4.00 -15.11
N LEU A 70 3.96 3.70 -14.50
CA LEU A 70 4.03 3.21 -13.14
C LEU A 70 4.48 4.33 -12.18
N LEU A 71 3.83 4.40 -11.03
CA LEU A 71 4.25 5.23 -9.91
C LEU A 71 4.70 4.30 -8.79
N GLU A 72 6.00 4.19 -8.63
CA GLU A 72 6.59 3.38 -7.56
C GLU A 72 6.32 4.01 -6.19
N ALA A 73 6.01 3.16 -5.23
CA ALA A 73 5.76 3.52 -3.85
C ALA A 73 6.25 2.41 -2.92
N ASN A 74 6.61 2.81 -1.72
CA ASN A 74 6.86 1.89 -0.63
C ASN A 74 5.86 2.20 0.49
N GLY A 75 5.59 1.21 1.34
CA GLY A 75 4.65 1.43 2.42
C GLY A 75 4.46 0.24 3.33
N GLU A 76 3.84 0.50 4.44
CA GLU A 76 3.51 -0.49 5.45
C GLU A 76 2.14 -1.12 5.17
N VAL A 77 2.03 -2.40 5.44
CA VAL A 77 0.76 -3.11 5.48
C VAL A 77 0.20 -3.02 6.89
N VAL A 78 -1.04 -2.60 7.00
CA VAL A 78 -1.75 -2.54 8.28
C VAL A 78 -3.09 -3.27 8.19
N ALA A 79 -3.67 -3.58 9.33
CA ALA A 79 -5.06 -3.98 9.37
C ALA A 79 -5.94 -2.81 8.88
N TRP A 80 -6.91 -3.09 8.01
CA TRP A 80 -7.87 -2.07 7.58
C TRP A 80 -8.60 -1.43 8.77
N GLN A 81 -9.04 -2.25 9.71
CA GLN A 81 -9.57 -1.84 11.01
C GLN A 81 -9.21 -2.88 12.06
N GLU A 82 -8.73 -2.41 13.20
CA GLU A 82 -8.59 -3.24 14.40
C GLU A 82 -9.71 -2.90 15.38
N ALA A 83 -10.37 -3.93 15.88
CA ALA A 83 -11.27 -3.80 17.00
C ALA A 83 -10.55 -4.25 18.26
N SER A 84 -10.52 -3.38 19.28
CA SER A 84 -10.10 -3.75 20.62
C SER A 84 -11.29 -4.36 21.35
N VAL A 85 -11.12 -5.57 21.85
CA VAL A 85 -12.12 -6.30 22.63
C VAL A 85 -11.67 -6.32 24.07
N GLY A 86 -12.44 -5.64 24.93
CA GLY A 86 -12.18 -5.52 26.37
C GLY A 86 -13.29 -6.14 27.20
N ALA A 87 -13.09 -6.14 28.53
CA ALA A 87 -14.13 -6.52 29.48
C ALA A 87 -15.08 -5.33 29.71
N GLU A 88 -16.39 -5.61 29.71
CA GLU A 88 -17.42 -4.63 30.07
C GLU A 88 -17.75 -4.66 31.58
N VAL A 89 -17.34 -5.71 32.29
CA VAL A 89 -17.50 -5.87 33.73
C VAL A 89 -16.15 -5.87 34.44
N ALA A 90 -16.01 -4.98 35.42
CA ALA A 90 -14.79 -4.86 36.22
C ALA A 90 -14.71 -5.89 37.34
N ASN A 91 -13.47 -6.07 37.84
CA ASN A 91 -13.17 -6.81 39.06
C ASN A 91 -13.53 -8.30 39.05
N LEU A 92 -13.78 -8.85 37.88
CA LEU A 92 -13.97 -10.29 37.70
C LEU A 92 -12.68 -10.92 37.16
N ARG A 93 -12.38 -12.14 37.63
CA ARG A 93 -11.22 -12.89 37.11
C ARG A 93 -11.60 -13.59 35.80
N ILE A 94 -10.67 -13.63 34.87
CA ILE A 94 -10.81 -14.44 33.65
C ILE A 94 -10.73 -15.92 34.10
N SER A 95 -11.79 -16.66 33.84
CA SER A 95 -11.89 -18.09 34.16
C SER A 95 -11.35 -18.95 33.02
N GLN A 96 -11.62 -18.58 31.77
CA GLN A 96 -11.18 -19.32 30.59
C GLN A 96 -10.87 -18.36 29.45
N VAL A 97 -9.87 -18.72 28.65
CA VAL A 97 -9.56 -18.10 27.36
C VAL A 97 -9.69 -19.18 26.31
N LEU A 98 -10.49 -18.96 25.29
CA LEU A 98 -10.94 -19.98 24.32
C LEU A 98 -10.34 -19.80 22.94
N VAL A 99 -9.59 -18.73 22.71
CA VAL A 99 -9.00 -18.40 21.41
C VAL A 99 -7.55 -17.98 21.55
N GLU A 100 -6.77 -18.22 20.49
CA GLU A 100 -5.36 -17.88 20.39
C GLU A 100 -5.10 -16.87 19.28
N VAL A 101 -3.92 -16.24 19.31
CA VAL A 101 -3.44 -15.32 18.26
C VAL A 101 -3.33 -16.07 16.93
N GLY A 102 -3.81 -15.44 15.86
CA GLY A 102 -3.87 -16.01 14.50
C GLY A 102 -5.15 -16.81 14.21
N GLN A 103 -5.98 -17.08 15.23
CA GLN A 103 -7.23 -17.80 15.04
C GLN A 103 -8.30 -16.92 14.39
N THR A 104 -9.02 -17.47 13.41
CA THR A 104 -10.19 -16.84 12.80
C THR A 104 -11.40 -17.05 13.70
N VAL A 105 -12.13 -15.97 13.97
CA VAL A 105 -13.35 -15.95 14.80
C VAL A 105 -14.51 -15.33 14.05
N ARG A 106 -15.72 -15.70 14.45
CA ARG A 106 -16.96 -15.15 13.92
C ARG A 106 -17.58 -14.17 14.91
N LYS A 107 -18.37 -13.24 14.39
CA LYS A 107 -19.17 -12.32 15.21
C LYS A 107 -20.01 -13.08 16.25
N GLY A 108 -19.94 -12.63 17.52
CA GLY A 108 -20.63 -13.29 18.64
C GLY A 108 -19.93 -14.54 19.17
N GLN A 109 -18.83 -15.00 18.57
CA GLN A 109 -18.07 -16.13 19.08
C GLN A 109 -17.46 -15.79 20.44
N LEU A 110 -17.56 -16.73 21.38
CA LEU A 110 -16.99 -16.59 22.72
C LEU A 110 -15.46 -16.66 22.67
N LEU A 111 -14.82 -15.61 23.19
CA LEU A 111 -13.36 -15.47 23.24
C LEU A 111 -12.81 -15.81 24.62
N ALA A 112 -13.49 -15.34 25.67
CA ALA A 112 -13.13 -15.59 27.06
C ALA A 112 -14.36 -15.55 27.95
N THR A 113 -14.27 -16.17 29.12
CA THR A 113 -15.29 -16.09 30.17
C THR A 113 -14.70 -15.50 31.42
N LEU A 114 -15.46 -14.64 32.09
CA LEU A 114 -15.15 -14.13 33.40
C LEU A 114 -15.84 -15.02 34.45
N ARG A 115 -15.27 -15.06 35.67
CA ARG A 115 -15.90 -15.76 36.81
C ARG A 115 -17.18 -15.04 37.18
N ASP A 116 -18.30 -15.72 37.07
CA ASP A 116 -19.63 -15.14 37.18
C ASP A 116 -20.40 -15.51 38.46
N ASP A 117 -19.77 -16.25 39.39
CA ASP A 117 -20.42 -16.74 40.62
C ASP A 117 -21.12 -15.60 41.41
N SER A 118 -20.41 -14.50 41.65
CA SER A 118 -20.97 -13.33 42.37
C SER A 118 -22.08 -12.65 41.57
N VAL A 119 -21.93 -12.54 40.24
CA VAL A 119 -22.96 -11.92 39.38
C VAL A 119 -24.23 -12.75 39.34
N ARG A 120 -24.10 -14.09 39.36
CA ARG A 120 -25.25 -15.03 39.45
C ARG A 120 -25.96 -14.91 40.80
N ALA A 121 -25.20 -14.77 41.89
CA ALA A 121 -25.80 -14.54 43.22
C ALA A 121 -26.59 -13.21 43.28
N ASP A 122 -26.02 -12.11 42.73
CA ASP A 122 -26.70 -10.83 42.60
C ASP A 122 -27.96 -10.94 41.72
N LEU A 123 -27.90 -11.72 40.63
CA LEU A 123 -29.04 -11.97 39.74
C LEU A 123 -30.18 -12.65 40.51
N ALA A 124 -29.88 -13.73 41.23
CA ALA A 124 -30.87 -14.47 42.01
C ALA A 124 -31.51 -13.57 43.07
N GLN A 125 -30.78 -12.63 43.70
CA GLN A 125 -31.32 -11.65 44.62
C GLN A 125 -32.34 -10.70 43.93
N GLN A 126 -32.04 -10.24 42.68
CA GLN A 126 -32.97 -9.38 41.93
C GLN A 126 -34.21 -10.17 41.47
N GLU A 127 -34.07 -11.45 41.12
CA GLU A 127 -35.22 -12.33 40.80
C GLU A 127 -36.16 -12.46 42.00
N ALA A 128 -35.61 -12.63 43.20
CA ALA A 128 -36.40 -12.69 44.43
C ALA A 128 -37.10 -11.34 44.71
N ALA A 129 -36.42 -10.21 44.49
CA ALA A 129 -37.05 -8.88 44.66
C ALA A 129 -38.20 -8.63 43.67
N VAL A 130 -38.09 -9.10 42.44
CA VAL A 130 -39.20 -9.05 41.46
C VAL A 130 -40.37 -9.95 41.92
N ALA A 131 -40.11 -11.13 42.46
CA ALA A 131 -41.15 -12.01 42.98
C ALA A 131 -41.89 -11.39 44.13
N GLU A 132 -41.19 -10.75 45.10
CA GLU A 132 -41.78 -10.00 46.21
C GLU A 132 -42.65 -8.83 45.74
N ALA A 133 -42.10 -7.98 44.82
CA ALA A 133 -42.81 -6.84 44.28
C ALA A 133 -44.09 -7.27 43.52
N LYS A 134 -44.02 -8.42 42.81
CA LYS A 134 -45.17 -9.01 42.09
C LYS A 134 -46.24 -9.47 43.09
N ALA A 135 -45.89 -10.13 44.18
CA ALA A 135 -46.81 -10.54 45.21
C ALA A 135 -47.49 -9.34 45.89
N THR A 136 -46.68 -8.31 46.18
CA THR A 136 -47.18 -7.04 46.74
C THR A 136 -48.19 -6.32 45.83
N LEU A 137 -47.90 -6.29 44.53
CA LEU A 137 -48.80 -5.75 43.51
C LEU A 137 -50.11 -6.58 43.46
N ALA A 138 -50.02 -7.90 43.46
CA ALA A 138 -51.21 -8.76 43.43
C ALA A 138 -52.09 -8.54 44.63
N GLN A 139 -51.54 -8.37 45.82
CA GLN A 139 -52.29 -8.05 47.03
C GLN A 139 -52.94 -6.66 46.92
N ALA A 140 -52.17 -5.62 46.48
CA ALA A 140 -52.70 -4.27 46.32
C ALA A 140 -53.80 -4.19 45.27
N GLN A 141 -53.66 -4.93 44.16
CA GLN A 141 -54.67 -5.10 43.12
C GLN A 141 -55.97 -5.69 43.68
N ALA A 142 -55.87 -6.83 44.40
CA ALA A 142 -57.04 -7.46 44.99
C ALA A 142 -57.72 -6.56 46.02
N ASN A 143 -56.99 -5.67 46.75
CA ASN A 143 -57.57 -4.70 47.65
C ASN A 143 -58.28 -3.56 46.88
N ALA A 144 -57.69 -3.06 45.80
CA ALA A 144 -58.28 -2.02 44.96
C ALA A 144 -59.58 -2.52 44.29
N ASP A 145 -59.52 -3.75 43.73
CA ASP A 145 -60.69 -4.36 43.08
C ASP A 145 -61.84 -4.54 44.06
N ARG A 146 -61.58 -5.00 45.29
CA ARG A 146 -62.61 -5.08 46.36
C ARG A 146 -63.17 -3.72 46.75
N ALA A 147 -62.30 -2.72 46.94
CA ALA A 147 -62.71 -1.37 47.24
C ALA A 147 -63.61 -0.78 46.15
N GLN A 148 -63.22 -0.95 44.90
CA GLN A 148 -64.03 -0.55 43.74
C GLN A 148 -65.40 -1.20 43.69
N ALA A 149 -65.48 -2.50 43.98
CA ALA A 149 -66.74 -3.28 44.00
C ALA A 149 -67.70 -2.83 45.14
N MET A 150 -67.15 -2.31 46.29
CA MET A 150 -67.94 -1.85 47.45
C MET A 150 -68.40 -0.39 47.34
N LEU A 151 -67.80 0.40 46.45
CA LEU A 151 -68.10 1.83 46.29
C LEU A 151 -69.58 2.12 45.93
N PRO A 152 -70.23 1.38 45.00
CA PRO A 152 -71.62 1.64 44.63
C PRO A 152 -72.63 1.43 45.80
N SER A 153 -72.31 0.47 46.70
CA SER A 153 -73.13 0.18 47.87
C SER A 153 -72.92 1.20 49.05
N ARG A 154 -71.98 2.16 48.89
CA ARG A 154 -71.55 3.08 49.93
C ARG A 154 -71.00 2.43 51.22
N ALA A 155 -70.51 1.16 51.08
CA ALA A 155 -69.92 0.43 52.18
C ALA A 155 -68.50 0.91 52.54
N ILE A 156 -67.88 1.68 51.64
CA ILE A 156 -66.62 2.42 51.93
C ILE A 156 -66.70 3.87 51.43
N SER A 157 -65.82 4.71 51.92
CA SER A 157 -65.69 6.10 51.45
C SER A 157 -64.94 6.19 50.10
N ALA A 158 -65.25 7.24 49.32
CA ALA A 158 -64.52 7.53 48.07
C ALA A 158 -63.00 7.71 48.28
N GLN A 159 -62.65 8.26 49.49
CA GLN A 159 -61.25 8.45 49.89
C GLN A 159 -60.55 7.15 50.13
N ASP A 160 -61.19 6.15 50.74
CA ASP A 160 -60.58 4.81 50.95
C ASP A 160 -60.38 4.06 49.63
N ALA A 161 -61.37 4.19 48.72
CA ALA A 161 -61.21 3.61 47.37
C ALA A 161 -60.04 4.24 46.60
N LEU A 162 -59.90 5.58 46.64
CA LEU A 162 -58.78 6.29 46.03
C LEU A 162 -57.44 5.90 46.66
N ALA A 163 -57.43 5.72 48.00
CA ALA A 163 -56.21 5.27 48.69
C ALA A 163 -55.79 3.86 48.26
N ALA A 164 -56.74 2.91 48.09
CA ALA A 164 -56.45 1.58 47.59
C ALA A 164 -55.92 1.60 46.14
N GLU A 165 -56.54 2.41 45.28
CA GLU A 165 -56.07 2.58 43.90
C GLU A 165 -54.65 3.18 43.85
N THR A 166 -54.39 4.17 44.69
CA THR A 166 -53.04 4.81 44.80
C THR A 166 -52.02 3.79 45.28
N ALA A 167 -52.37 2.95 46.26
CA ALA A 167 -51.51 1.88 46.75
C ALA A 167 -51.17 0.84 45.63
N GLN A 168 -52.17 0.48 44.82
CA GLN A 168 -51.97 -0.38 43.66
C GLN A 168 -51.00 0.24 42.64
N ARG A 169 -51.22 1.52 42.29
CA ARG A 169 -50.31 2.24 41.37
C ARG A 169 -48.89 2.30 41.90
N ALA A 170 -48.75 2.57 43.21
CA ALA A 170 -47.44 2.57 43.87
C ALA A 170 -46.75 1.18 43.84
N ALA A 171 -47.52 0.09 44.06
CA ALA A 171 -46.99 -1.26 43.97
C ALA A 171 -46.62 -1.65 42.52
N ALA A 172 -47.41 -1.20 41.54
CA ALA A 172 -47.04 -1.36 40.12
C ALA A 172 -45.74 -0.67 39.76
N ALA A 173 -45.52 0.58 40.21
CA ALA A 173 -44.31 1.32 40.02
C ALA A 173 -43.06 0.62 40.67
N ARG A 174 -43.27 0.03 41.87
CA ARG A 174 -42.22 -0.77 42.54
C ARG A 174 -41.85 -2.03 41.75
N LEU A 175 -42.84 -2.74 41.21
CA LEU A 175 -42.59 -3.88 40.35
C LEU A 175 -41.80 -3.50 39.10
N GLN A 176 -42.17 -2.39 38.46
CA GLN A 176 -41.45 -1.88 37.30
C GLN A 176 -39.98 -1.55 37.64
N SER A 177 -39.75 -0.92 38.79
CA SER A 177 -38.40 -0.63 39.29
C SER A 177 -37.57 -1.91 39.53
N ALA A 178 -38.16 -2.92 40.17
CA ALA A 178 -37.50 -4.20 40.42
C ALA A 178 -37.18 -4.93 39.11
N GLN A 179 -38.10 -4.89 38.13
CA GLN A 179 -37.87 -5.46 36.80
C GLN A 179 -36.70 -4.76 36.05
N ALA A 180 -36.61 -3.44 36.18
CA ALA A 180 -35.50 -2.70 35.58
C ALA A 180 -34.15 -3.06 36.25
N ALA A 181 -34.12 -3.26 37.56
CA ALA A 181 -32.93 -3.72 38.28
C ALA A 181 -32.52 -5.14 37.85
N LEU A 182 -33.50 -6.05 37.67
CA LEU A 182 -33.26 -7.41 37.17
C LEU A 182 -32.68 -7.37 35.74
N ALA A 183 -33.25 -6.54 34.86
CA ALA A 183 -32.72 -6.40 33.49
C ALA A 183 -31.28 -5.91 33.47
N ALA A 184 -30.92 -4.95 34.31
CA ALA A 184 -29.54 -4.47 34.44
C ALA A 184 -28.58 -5.57 34.90
N GLN A 185 -29.00 -6.41 35.86
CA GLN A 185 -28.17 -7.51 36.36
C GLN A 185 -28.06 -8.64 35.35
N THR A 186 -29.12 -8.89 34.56
CA THR A 186 -29.10 -9.86 33.45
C THR A 186 -28.08 -9.42 32.37
N LEU A 187 -28.06 -8.13 32.03
CA LEU A 187 -27.07 -7.57 31.12
C LEU A 187 -25.65 -7.72 31.67
N ARG A 188 -25.47 -7.45 32.98
CA ARG A 188 -24.17 -7.62 33.64
C ARG A 188 -23.69 -9.08 33.56
N LEU A 189 -24.56 -10.05 33.73
CA LEU A 189 -24.25 -11.47 33.55
C LEU A 189 -23.89 -11.79 32.09
N ALA A 190 -24.65 -11.27 31.13
CA ALA A 190 -24.32 -11.46 29.71
C ALA A 190 -22.91 -10.94 29.37
N ASN A 191 -22.52 -9.80 29.95
CA ASN A 191 -21.22 -9.15 29.74
C ASN A 191 -20.06 -9.86 30.45
N THR A 192 -20.31 -10.91 31.26
CA THR A 192 -19.25 -11.81 31.73
C THR A 192 -18.68 -12.72 30.64
N ARG A 193 -19.35 -12.78 29.49
CA ARG A 193 -18.96 -13.55 28.31
C ARG A 193 -18.38 -12.58 27.31
N VAL A 194 -17.04 -12.57 27.16
CA VAL A 194 -16.35 -11.71 26.19
C VAL A 194 -16.50 -12.35 24.81
N THR A 195 -17.16 -11.66 23.89
CA THR A 195 -17.45 -12.17 22.55
C THR A 195 -16.82 -11.28 21.47
N ALA A 196 -16.59 -11.85 20.29
CA ALA A 196 -16.08 -11.12 19.13
C ALA A 196 -17.15 -10.14 18.58
N PRO A 197 -16.81 -8.85 18.39
CA PRO A 197 -17.74 -7.84 17.90
C PRO A 197 -18.02 -8.00 16.40
N ASP A 198 -17.12 -8.66 15.64
CA ASP A 198 -17.21 -8.87 14.20
C ASP A 198 -16.45 -10.15 13.80
N ASP A 199 -16.63 -10.58 12.55
CA ASP A 199 -15.79 -11.61 11.95
C ASP A 199 -14.36 -11.09 11.79
N GLY A 200 -13.36 -11.97 11.97
CA GLY A 200 -11.97 -11.53 11.80
C GLY A 200 -10.94 -12.52 12.31
N VAL A 201 -9.71 -12.02 12.44
CA VAL A 201 -8.55 -12.77 12.93
C VAL A 201 -7.99 -12.10 14.18
N ILE A 202 -7.73 -12.85 15.22
CA ILE A 202 -7.11 -12.34 16.46
C ILE A 202 -5.65 -11.95 16.15
N SER A 203 -5.33 -10.65 16.27
CA SER A 203 -3.98 -10.12 16.03
C SER A 203 -3.13 -10.08 17.29
N ALA A 204 -3.77 -9.86 18.46
CA ALA A 204 -3.08 -9.86 19.75
C ALA A 204 -4.00 -10.37 20.87
N ARG A 205 -3.40 -10.96 21.91
CA ARG A 205 -4.07 -11.45 23.10
C ARG A 205 -3.26 -11.01 24.34
N THR A 206 -3.89 -10.19 25.18
CA THR A 206 -3.35 -9.80 26.49
C THR A 206 -4.06 -10.55 27.63
N ALA A 207 -5.23 -11.16 27.33
CA ALA A 207 -5.99 -11.93 28.27
C ALA A 207 -5.24 -13.17 28.78
N SER A 208 -5.17 -13.35 30.10
CA SER A 208 -4.61 -14.54 30.74
C SER A 208 -5.56 -15.08 31.79
N VAL A 209 -5.65 -16.41 31.91
CA VAL A 209 -6.47 -17.07 32.93
C VAL A 209 -6.01 -16.65 34.31
N GLY A 210 -6.94 -16.28 35.20
CA GLY A 210 -6.65 -15.79 36.54
C GLY A 210 -6.42 -14.27 36.63
N GLN A 211 -6.20 -13.58 35.54
CA GLN A 211 -6.09 -12.11 35.49
C GLN A 211 -7.42 -11.47 35.88
N VAL A 212 -7.38 -10.36 36.63
CA VAL A 212 -8.53 -9.55 36.93
C VAL A 212 -8.78 -8.59 35.76
N ALA A 213 -9.97 -8.63 35.19
CA ALA A 213 -10.36 -7.76 34.09
C ALA A 213 -10.67 -6.34 34.61
N ALA A 214 -10.12 -5.33 33.95
CA ALA A 214 -10.46 -3.94 34.13
C ALA A 214 -11.44 -3.50 33.05
N VAL A 215 -12.37 -2.62 33.35
CA VAL A 215 -13.28 -2.04 32.35
C VAL A 215 -12.46 -1.25 31.32
N GLY A 216 -12.69 -1.48 30.03
CA GLY A 216 -11.96 -0.86 28.95
C GLY A 216 -10.53 -1.39 28.76
N GLY A 217 -10.06 -2.31 29.63
CA GLY A 217 -8.78 -2.99 29.42
C GLY A 217 -8.85 -3.89 28.20
N GLU A 218 -7.90 -3.73 27.28
CA GLU A 218 -7.81 -4.56 26.08
C GLU A 218 -7.46 -6.01 26.45
N LEU A 219 -8.29 -6.95 26.06
CA LEU A 219 -8.09 -8.39 26.22
C LEU A 219 -7.68 -9.06 24.91
N PHE A 220 -8.23 -8.62 23.81
CA PHE A 220 -7.91 -9.09 22.45
C PHE A 220 -7.90 -7.94 21.48
N LYS A 221 -7.08 -8.07 20.42
CA LYS A 221 -7.20 -7.28 19.17
C LYS A 221 -7.69 -8.17 18.06
N LEU A 222 -8.62 -7.66 17.30
CA LEU A 222 -9.25 -8.34 16.18
C LEU A 222 -9.06 -7.54 14.90
N VAL A 223 -8.40 -8.12 13.89
CA VAL A 223 -8.39 -7.60 12.53
C VAL A 223 -9.73 -7.93 11.90
N ARG A 224 -10.56 -6.91 11.72
CA ARG A 224 -11.93 -7.08 11.20
C ARG A 224 -11.90 -7.63 9.78
N GLN A 225 -12.72 -8.67 9.53
CA GLN A 225 -12.87 -9.36 8.24
C GLN A 225 -11.57 -9.93 7.67
N GLY A 226 -10.48 -9.98 8.45
CA GLY A 226 -9.17 -10.36 7.97
C GLY A 226 -8.61 -9.44 6.87
N ARG A 227 -9.19 -8.23 6.69
CA ARG A 227 -8.79 -7.29 5.65
C ARG A 227 -7.55 -6.52 6.06
N VAL A 228 -6.62 -6.46 5.12
CA VAL A 228 -5.38 -5.69 5.23
C VAL A 228 -5.35 -4.62 4.15
N GLU A 229 -4.72 -3.50 4.45
CA GLU A 229 -4.46 -2.43 3.51
C GLU A 229 -2.97 -2.12 3.45
N TRP A 230 -2.48 -1.83 2.27
CA TRP A 230 -1.15 -1.31 2.09
C TRP A 230 -1.21 0.22 2.05
N ARG A 231 -0.47 0.88 2.92
CA ARG A 231 -0.35 2.34 3.00
C ARG A 231 0.81 2.80 2.14
N ALA A 232 0.55 2.99 0.86
CA ALA A 232 1.55 3.43 -0.10
C ALA A 232 1.94 4.89 0.13
N GLU A 233 3.20 5.16 0.44
CA GLU A 233 3.73 6.51 0.60
C GLU A 233 4.15 7.09 -0.74
N LEU A 234 3.53 8.19 -1.14
CA LEU A 234 3.76 8.87 -2.39
C LEU A 234 4.46 10.21 -2.17
N PRO A 235 5.44 10.58 -3.00
CA PRO A 235 6.03 11.92 -2.98
C PRO A 235 4.96 12.99 -3.20
N ALA A 236 5.03 14.12 -2.49
CA ALA A 236 4.06 15.21 -2.61
C ALA A 236 3.85 15.69 -4.05
N ALA A 237 4.94 15.73 -4.85
CA ALA A 237 4.88 16.14 -6.26
C ALA A 237 4.04 15.21 -7.14
N ARG A 238 3.84 13.96 -6.74
CA ARG A 238 3.17 12.94 -7.54
C ARG A 238 1.88 12.39 -6.91
N VAL A 239 1.53 12.83 -5.70
CA VAL A 239 0.33 12.34 -5.00
C VAL A 239 -0.96 12.63 -5.77
N LEU A 240 -1.00 13.73 -6.55
CA LEU A 240 -2.15 14.09 -7.37
C LEU A 240 -2.35 13.20 -8.60
N GLU A 241 -1.36 12.38 -8.95
CA GLU A 241 -1.48 11.40 -10.04
C GLU A 241 -2.21 10.12 -9.57
N ALA A 242 -2.28 9.91 -8.26
CA ALA A 242 -2.97 8.77 -7.68
C ALA A 242 -4.48 9.04 -7.54
N ALA A 243 -5.29 8.09 -7.98
CA ALA A 243 -6.75 8.18 -7.91
C ALA A 243 -7.35 6.86 -7.40
N ALA A 244 -8.53 6.96 -6.76
CA ALA A 244 -9.27 5.77 -6.35
C ALA A 244 -9.62 4.87 -7.55
N GLY A 245 -9.58 3.56 -7.34
CA GLY A 245 -9.85 2.55 -8.35
C GLY A 245 -8.65 2.11 -9.19
N GLN A 246 -7.53 2.83 -9.15
CA GLN A 246 -6.31 2.44 -9.87
C GLN A 246 -5.80 1.07 -9.40
N ALA A 247 -5.32 0.26 -10.35
CA ALA A 247 -4.68 -1.01 -10.08
C ALA A 247 -3.29 -0.76 -9.47
N VAL A 248 -2.92 -1.63 -8.54
CA VAL A 248 -1.62 -1.58 -7.85
C VAL A 248 -1.03 -2.97 -7.86
N ARG A 249 0.28 -3.06 -8.08
CA ARG A 249 1.05 -4.30 -7.96
C ARG A 249 2.00 -4.17 -6.80
N VAL A 250 1.85 -5.03 -5.81
CA VAL A 250 2.70 -5.06 -4.61
C VAL A 250 3.57 -6.29 -4.66
N THR A 251 4.87 -6.12 -4.47
CA THR A 251 5.83 -7.23 -4.51
C THR A 251 6.14 -7.70 -3.09
N LEU A 252 5.92 -8.98 -2.83
CA LEU A 252 6.24 -9.62 -1.57
C LEU A 252 7.74 -9.98 -1.50
N PRO A 253 8.30 -10.20 -0.30
CA PRO A 253 9.70 -10.58 -0.14
C PRO A 253 10.10 -11.89 -0.83
N ASN A 254 9.13 -12.77 -1.08
CA ASN A 254 9.33 -14.03 -1.82
C ASN A 254 9.28 -13.85 -3.36
N GLY A 255 9.16 -12.60 -3.84
CA GLY A 255 9.05 -12.29 -5.28
C GLY A 255 7.63 -12.43 -5.86
N GLN A 256 6.67 -12.89 -5.10
CA GLN A 256 5.28 -12.97 -5.54
C GLN A 256 4.69 -11.56 -5.68
N VAL A 257 3.94 -11.32 -6.75
CA VAL A 257 3.23 -10.07 -6.97
C VAL A 257 1.76 -10.24 -6.59
N VAL A 258 1.28 -9.35 -5.74
CA VAL A 258 -0.11 -9.27 -5.32
C VAL A 258 -0.75 -8.04 -5.96
N GLU A 259 -1.87 -8.24 -6.62
CA GLU A 259 -2.63 -7.13 -7.20
C GLU A 259 -3.61 -6.59 -6.17
N GLY A 260 -3.64 -5.27 -6.06
CA GLY A 260 -4.55 -4.51 -5.21
C GLY A 260 -5.21 -3.37 -5.97
N ARG A 261 -6.05 -2.62 -5.26
CA ARG A 261 -6.69 -1.40 -5.80
C ARG A 261 -6.59 -0.26 -4.82
N VAL A 262 -6.29 0.93 -5.33
CA VAL A 262 -6.37 2.15 -4.54
C VAL A 262 -7.83 2.37 -4.12
N ARG A 263 -8.09 2.31 -2.81
CA ARG A 263 -9.41 2.62 -2.25
C ARG A 263 -9.62 4.12 -2.15
N GLN A 264 -8.63 4.81 -1.64
CA GLN A 264 -8.63 6.27 -1.52
C GLN A 264 -7.21 6.81 -1.36
N VAL A 265 -7.04 8.09 -1.62
CA VAL A 265 -5.82 8.85 -1.33
C VAL A 265 -6.11 9.75 -0.14
N ALA A 266 -5.19 9.82 0.81
CA ALA A 266 -5.35 10.70 1.99
C ALA A 266 -5.48 12.16 1.54
N PRO A 267 -6.40 12.93 2.14
CA PRO A 267 -6.59 14.33 1.78
C PRO A 267 -5.47 15.24 2.29
N THR A 268 -4.62 14.72 3.18
CA THR A 268 -3.54 15.47 3.82
C THR A 268 -2.20 14.78 3.59
N LEU A 269 -1.14 15.57 3.57
CA LEU A 269 0.22 15.07 3.57
C LEU A 269 0.72 14.95 5.01
N SER A 270 1.57 13.97 5.27
CA SER A 270 2.28 13.85 6.54
C SER A 270 3.19 15.07 6.75
N ALA A 271 3.02 15.76 7.87
CA ALA A 271 3.82 16.93 8.20
C ALA A 271 5.31 16.60 8.39
N SER A 272 5.62 15.41 8.88
CA SER A 272 6.99 14.95 9.14
C SER A 272 7.72 14.48 7.88
N THR A 273 7.03 13.70 7.02
CA THR A 273 7.66 13.09 5.83
C THR A 273 7.37 13.87 4.55
N ARG A 274 6.40 14.78 4.55
CA ARG A 274 5.87 15.49 3.38
C ARG A 274 5.41 14.55 2.26
N ARG A 275 4.96 13.36 2.64
CA ARG A 275 4.43 12.34 1.73
C ARG A 275 2.92 12.25 1.86
N GLY A 276 2.26 11.97 0.76
CA GLY A 276 0.86 11.55 0.74
C GLY A 276 0.76 10.05 0.95
N VAL A 277 -0.40 9.59 1.39
CA VAL A 277 -0.67 8.16 1.58
C VAL A 277 -1.81 7.75 0.67
N ALA A 278 -1.59 6.73 -0.14
CA ALA A 278 -2.66 6.02 -0.84
C ALA A 278 -2.98 4.72 -0.08
N PHE A 279 -4.25 4.55 0.26
CA PHE A 279 -4.76 3.34 0.91
C PHE A 279 -5.14 2.34 -0.16
N VAL A 280 -4.47 1.22 -0.17
CA VAL A 280 -4.63 0.16 -1.18
C VAL A 280 -5.22 -1.08 -0.52
N ASP A 281 -6.38 -1.50 -0.97
CA ASP A 281 -6.98 -2.76 -0.52
C ASP A 281 -6.27 -3.92 -1.19
N LEU A 282 -5.84 -4.89 -0.38
CA LEU A 282 -5.24 -6.13 -0.83
C LEU A 282 -6.22 -7.29 -0.65
N PRO A 283 -6.20 -8.29 -1.55
CA PRO A 283 -7.10 -9.43 -1.44
C PRO A 283 -6.81 -10.26 -0.18
N ALA A 284 -7.87 -10.73 0.45
CA ALA A 284 -7.76 -11.65 1.58
C ALA A 284 -7.06 -12.96 1.14
N GLY A 285 -6.24 -13.51 2.02
CA GLY A 285 -5.52 -14.76 1.71
C GLY A 285 -4.28 -14.59 0.82
N SER A 286 -3.89 -13.37 0.48
CA SER A 286 -2.69 -13.09 -0.32
C SER A 286 -1.36 -13.38 0.38
N GLY A 287 -1.38 -13.87 1.63
CA GLY A 287 -0.19 -14.11 2.44
C GLY A 287 0.40 -12.84 3.06
N VAL A 288 -0.18 -11.69 2.76
CA VAL A 288 0.25 -10.39 3.31
C VAL A 288 -0.23 -10.27 4.76
N LYS A 289 0.67 -9.84 5.64
CA LYS A 289 0.38 -9.68 7.08
C LYS A 289 0.59 -8.22 7.50
N PRO A 290 -0.21 -7.71 8.44
CA PRO A 290 0.05 -6.42 9.07
C PRO A 290 1.48 -6.34 9.63
N GLY A 291 2.13 -5.18 9.53
CA GLY A 291 3.51 -4.96 9.92
C GLY A 291 4.55 -5.22 8.82
N MET A 292 4.15 -5.79 7.68
CA MET A 292 5.07 -5.90 6.53
C MET A 292 5.29 -4.54 5.89
N TYR A 293 6.53 -4.24 5.53
CA TYR A 293 6.88 -3.08 4.71
C TYR A 293 7.19 -3.56 3.29
N LEU A 294 6.39 -3.13 2.32
CA LEU A 294 6.43 -3.65 0.95
C LEU A 294 6.66 -2.54 -0.07
N SER A 295 7.25 -2.92 -1.19
CA SER A 295 7.34 -2.08 -2.39
C SER A 295 6.25 -2.47 -3.38
N GLY A 296 5.80 -1.49 -4.15
CA GLY A 296 4.79 -1.71 -5.19
C GLY A 296 4.73 -0.54 -6.16
N ALA A 297 3.88 -0.69 -7.16
CA ALA A 297 3.67 0.33 -8.18
C ALA A 297 2.18 0.52 -8.49
N LEU A 298 1.74 1.78 -8.48
CA LEU A 298 0.42 2.18 -8.94
C LEU A 298 0.45 2.29 -10.47
N VAL A 299 -0.53 1.71 -11.13
CA VAL A 299 -0.71 1.83 -12.59
C VAL A 299 -1.52 3.09 -12.86
N LEU A 300 -0.84 4.14 -13.32
CA LEU A 300 -1.48 5.44 -13.61
C LEU A 300 -2.23 5.44 -14.93
N GLY A 301 -1.97 4.46 -15.80
CA GLY A 301 -2.54 4.33 -17.12
C GLY A 301 -1.51 3.78 -18.11
N GLU A 302 -1.82 3.87 -19.39
CA GLU A 302 -0.91 3.49 -20.47
C GLU A 302 -0.59 4.71 -21.32
N ARG A 303 0.64 4.77 -21.81
CA ARG A 303 1.07 5.81 -22.72
C ARG A 303 1.85 5.20 -23.87
N ALA A 304 1.53 5.63 -25.07
CA ALA A 304 2.27 5.25 -26.27
C ALA A 304 3.76 5.58 -26.11
N ALA A 305 4.59 4.61 -26.41
CA ALA A 305 6.05 4.71 -26.34
C ALA A 305 6.68 4.10 -27.59
N GLN A 306 7.74 4.74 -28.08
CA GLN A 306 8.57 4.16 -29.12
C GLN A 306 9.53 3.18 -28.49
N VAL A 307 9.44 1.90 -28.84
CA VAL A 307 10.20 0.86 -28.17
C VAL A 307 11.04 0.04 -29.13
N VAL A 308 12.12 -0.51 -28.60
CA VAL A 308 12.95 -1.53 -29.24
C VAL A 308 13.07 -2.73 -28.30
N PRO A 309 13.36 -3.94 -28.81
CA PRO A 309 13.73 -5.07 -27.97
C PRO A 309 14.93 -4.71 -27.08
N GLY A 310 14.93 -5.17 -25.82
CA GLY A 310 15.99 -4.86 -24.87
C GLY A 310 17.40 -5.24 -25.35
N SER A 311 17.50 -6.28 -26.18
CA SER A 311 18.75 -6.73 -26.81
C SER A 311 19.33 -5.77 -27.87
N ALA A 312 18.52 -4.83 -28.38
CA ALA A 312 18.97 -3.83 -29.36
C ALA A 312 19.75 -2.67 -28.71
N VAL A 313 19.62 -2.47 -27.40
CA VAL A 313 20.29 -1.38 -26.68
C VAL A 313 21.65 -1.85 -26.20
N VAL A 314 22.70 -1.25 -26.73
CA VAL A 314 24.09 -1.52 -26.37
C VAL A 314 24.62 -0.39 -25.49
N VAL A 315 25.08 -0.69 -24.29
CA VAL A 315 25.67 0.31 -23.40
C VAL A 315 27.20 0.27 -23.54
N ARG A 316 27.81 1.40 -23.88
CA ARG A 316 29.26 1.60 -23.95
C ARG A 316 29.64 2.83 -23.12
N ASP A 317 30.58 2.65 -22.25
CA ASP A 317 31.05 3.73 -21.35
C ASP A 317 29.90 4.47 -20.65
N GLY A 318 28.88 3.68 -20.17
CA GLY A 318 27.71 4.24 -19.49
C GLY A 318 26.68 4.91 -20.41
N THR A 319 26.93 4.98 -21.72
CA THR A 319 26.04 5.61 -22.70
C THR A 319 25.30 4.55 -23.53
N PRO A 320 23.97 4.62 -23.65
CA PRO A 320 23.20 3.70 -24.49
C PRO A 320 23.26 4.11 -25.97
N TYR A 321 23.47 3.10 -26.83
CA TYR A 321 23.51 3.22 -28.29
C TYR A 321 22.57 2.22 -28.94
N LEU A 322 22.02 2.60 -30.09
CA LEU A 322 21.36 1.70 -31.03
C LEU A 322 22.29 1.53 -32.26
N MET A 323 22.46 0.29 -32.69
CA MET A 323 23.14 -0.02 -33.92
C MET A 323 22.13 0.03 -35.06
N VAL A 324 22.01 1.21 -35.68
CA VAL A 324 21.06 1.47 -36.78
C VAL A 324 21.64 0.87 -38.07
N VAL A 325 20.82 0.07 -38.73
CA VAL A 325 21.20 -0.52 -40.04
C VAL A 325 20.61 0.34 -41.15
N GLU A 326 21.49 0.99 -41.90
CA GLU A 326 21.13 1.84 -43.02
C GLU A 326 20.89 1.04 -44.30
N ALA A 327 20.36 1.68 -45.33
CA ALA A 327 20.25 1.10 -46.66
C ALA A 327 21.61 0.66 -47.17
N GLY A 328 21.77 -0.64 -47.58
CA GLY A 328 23.04 -1.21 -47.99
C GLY A 328 23.76 -1.98 -46.85
N GLY A 329 23.15 -2.13 -45.69
CA GLY A 329 23.68 -2.96 -44.59
C GLY A 329 24.78 -2.32 -43.75
N ARG A 330 25.04 -1.02 -43.90
CA ARG A 330 26.02 -0.30 -43.08
C ARG A 330 25.41 0.01 -41.72
N VAL A 331 26.18 -0.27 -40.68
CA VAL A 331 25.77 0.02 -39.28
C VAL A 331 26.26 1.37 -38.88
N ARG A 332 25.37 2.13 -38.22
CA ARG A 332 25.67 3.40 -37.59
C ARG A 332 25.37 3.35 -36.08
N ALA A 333 26.39 3.56 -35.27
CA ALA A 333 26.24 3.67 -33.85
C ALA A 333 25.54 5.01 -33.49
N THR A 334 24.32 4.94 -33.03
CA THR A 334 23.49 6.11 -32.76
C THR A 334 23.23 6.24 -31.29
N LYS A 335 23.67 7.37 -30.67
CA LYS A 335 23.42 7.64 -29.24
C LYS A 335 21.95 7.84 -28.99
N VAL A 336 21.41 7.19 -27.95
CA VAL A 336 20.01 7.31 -27.57
C VAL A 336 19.84 7.61 -26.10
N THR A 337 18.66 8.11 -25.76
CA THR A 337 18.23 8.19 -24.37
C THR A 337 17.10 7.17 -24.17
N THR A 338 17.26 6.32 -23.20
CA THR A 338 16.26 5.30 -22.86
C THR A 338 15.29 5.87 -21.80
N GLY A 339 14.05 5.43 -21.86
CA GLY A 339 13.01 5.72 -20.89
C GLY A 339 12.58 4.49 -20.11
N ARG A 340 11.28 4.23 -20.09
CA ARG A 340 10.66 3.08 -19.41
C ARG A 340 11.16 1.78 -20.00
N ARG A 341 11.15 0.74 -19.17
CA ARG A 341 11.56 -0.61 -19.56
C ARG A 341 10.55 -1.63 -19.04
N ASP A 342 10.21 -2.60 -19.87
CA ASP A 342 9.51 -3.80 -19.46
C ASP A 342 10.39 -5.05 -19.68
N ALA A 343 9.82 -6.24 -19.53
CA ALA A 343 10.55 -7.50 -19.68
C ALA A 343 11.14 -7.71 -21.09
N GLN A 344 10.56 -7.12 -22.13
CA GLN A 344 10.88 -7.37 -23.53
C GLN A 344 11.36 -6.11 -24.25
N HIS A 345 10.94 -4.93 -23.83
CA HIS A 345 11.11 -3.67 -24.56
C HIS A 345 11.77 -2.59 -23.71
N VAL A 346 12.47 -1.70 -24.39
CA VAL A 346 13.04 -0.47 -23.83
C VAL A 346 12.51 0.70 -24.64
N GLU A 347 11.92 1.68 -23.96
CA GLU A 347 11.46 2.93 -24.56
C GLU A 347 12.66 3.78 -24.98
N ILE A 348 12.59 4.34 -26.17
CA ILE A 348 13.56 5.31 -26.69
C ILE A 348 12.89 6.68 -26.67
N THR A 349 13.41 7.58 -25.85
CA THR A 349 12.88 8.92 -25.68
C THR A 349 13.56 9.94 -26.61
N SER A 350 14.84 9.74 -26.93
CA SER A 350 15.53 10.57 -27.93
C SER A 350 16.57 9.78 -28.73
N VAL A 351 16.82 10.24 -29.95
CA VAL A 351 17.86 9.74 -30.85
C VAL A 351 18.75 10.92 -31.23
N ASN A 352 20.06 10.85 -30.96
CA ASN A 352 21.02 11.93 -31.17
C ASN A 352 20.57 13.27 -30.55
N GLY A 353 19.97 13.23 -29.35
CA GLY A 353 19.47 14.43 -28.66
C GLY A 353 18.14 15.01 -29.21
N LYS A 354 17.59 14.45 -30.27
CA LYS A 354 16.28 14.82 -30.81
C LYS A 354 15.22 13.87 -30.25
N GLY A 355 14.20 14.42 -29.62
CA GLY A 355 13.09 13.64 -29.05
C GLY A 355 12.36 12.81 -30.13
N VAL A 356 12.06 11.56 -29.82
CA VAL A 356 11.32 10.64 -30.72
C VAL A 356 9.81 10.77 -30.56
N ALA A 357 9.38 11.58 -29.58
CA ALA A 357 7.99 11.64 -29.10
C ALA A 357 6.94 12.10 -30.13
N ASN A 358 7.32 12.58 -31.33
CA ASN A 358 6.39 13.05 -32.36
C ASN A 358 6.75 12.61 -33.78
N ALA A 359 7.59 11.61 -33.97
CA ALA A 359 7.69 10.99 -35.26
C ALA A 359 6.40 10.19 -35.48
N SER A 360 5.38 10.89 -36.00
CA SER A 360 4.20 10.27 -36.60
C SER A 360 4.65 9.11 -37.45
N ALA A 361 4.02 7.96 -37.31
CA ALA A 361 4.30 6.72 -38.01
C ALA A 361 4.29 6.85 -39.57
N ALA A 362 4.08 8.04 -40.07
CA ALA A 362 3.92 8.35 -41.50
C ALA A 362 5.15 8.98 -42.17
N ALA A 363 6.23 9.38 -41.48
CA ALA A 363 7.24 10.24 -42.10
C ALA A 363 8.72 9.87 -41.92
N SER A 364 9.06 8.75 -41.29
CA SER A 364 10.46 8.29 -41.28
C SER A 364 10.51 6.83 -41.72
N PRO A 365 11.40 6.45 -42.66
CA PRO A 365 11.63 5.05 -42.96
C PRO A 365 11.96 4.36 -41.64
N ALA A 366 11.20 3.27 -41.34
CA ALA A 366 11.27 2.57 -40.06
C ALA A 366 12.74 2.32 -39.67
N LEU A 367 13.20 3.03 -38.63
CA LEU A 367 14.58 2.92 -38.14
C LEU A 367 14.82 1.45 -37.80
N ARG A 368 15.63 0.77 -38.59
CA ARG A 368 15.96 -0.66 -38.36
C ARG A 368 17.17 -0.73 -37.45
N VAL A 369 17.05 -1.42 -36.34
CA VAL A 369 18.12 -1.58 -35.35
C VAL A 369 18.49 -3.04 -35.21
N ALA A 370 19.78 -3.30 -35.09
CA ALA A 370 20.27 -4.67 -34.86
C ALA A 370 19.84 -5.14 -33.47
N THR A 371 19.29 -6.35 -33.36
CA THR A 371 18.80 -6.91 -32.08
C THR A 371 19.72 -8.03 -31.58
N GLN A 372 20.03 -8.99 -32.41
CA GLN A 372 21.03 -10.04 -32.07
C GLN A 372 22.39 -9.66 -32.64
N GLY A 373 23.44 -9.82 -31.84
CA GLY A 373 24.82 -9.49 -32.26
C GLY A 373 25.15 -7.99 -32.15
N ALA A 374 24.21 -7.12 -31.76
CA ALA A 374 24.41 -5.68 -31.69
C ALA A 374 25.64 -5.24 -30.83
N GLY A 375 25.94 -5.97 -29.76
CA GLY A 375 27.10 -5.70 -28.89
C GLY A 375 28.47 -5.84 -29.56
N PHE A 376 28.58 -6.66 -30.62
CA PHE A 376 29.83 -6.90 -31.35
C PHE A 376 30.07 -5.93 -32.51
N LEU A 377 29.06 -5.16 -32.90
CA LEU A 377 29.11 -4.24 -34.02
C LEU A 377 29.85 -2.95 -33.67
N LYS A 378 30.61 -2.43 -34.61
CA LYS A 378 31.24 -1.10 -34.55
C LYS A 378 30.58 -0.17 -35.56
N ASP A 379 30.77 1.13 -35.36
CA ASP A 379 30.35 2.14 -36.31
C ASP A 379 31.03 1.93 -37.67
N GLY A 380 30.23 1.93 -38.75
CA GLY A 380 30.71 1.69 -40.10
C GLY A 380 30.78 0.23 -40.57
N ASP A 381 30.53 -0.75 -39.70
CA ASP A 381 30.50 -2.18 -40.07
C ASP A 381 29.41 -2.44 -41.13
N VAL A 382 29.68 -3.42 -42.02
CA VAL A 382 28.68 -3.88 -42.98
C VAL A 382 28.16 -5.24 -42.55
N VAL A 383 26.82 -5.31 -42.39
CA VAL A 383 26.14 -6.50 -41.88
C VAL A 383 25.15 -7.06 -42.89
N LYS A 384 24.94 -8.36 -42.84
CA LYS A 384 23.85 -9.04 -43.54
C LYS A 384 22.66 -9.16 -42.60
N VAL A 385 21.56 -8.48 -42.96
CA VAL A 385 20.32 -8.53 -42.17
C VAL A 385 19.56 -9.81 -42.51
N VAL A 386 19.25 -10.61 -41.50
CA VAL A 386 18.32 -11.74 -41.58
C VAL A 386 17.02 -11.31 -40.88
N GLN A 387 15.89 -11.65 -41.51
CA GLN A 387 14.59 -11.38 -40.85
C GLN A 387 14.46 -12.29 -39.62
N PRO A 388 13.95 -11.77 -38.50
CA PRO A 388 13.71 -12.58 -37.32
C PRO A 388 12.73 -13.71 -37.67
N VAL A 389 13.13 -14.92 -37.38
CA VAL A 389 12.24 -16.11 -37.44
C VAL A 389 11.19 -15.85 -36.33
N PRO A 390 9.88 -15.83 -36.62
CA PRO A 390 8.87 -15.68 -35.58
C PRO A 390 9.07 -16.84 -34.60
N GLN A 391 9.47 -16.52 -33.38
CA GLN A 391 9.49 -17.49 -32.29
C GLN A 391 8.03 -17.89 -32.08
N GLY A 392 7.70 -19.13 -32.47
CA GLY A 392 6.41 -19.72 -32.23
C GLY A 392 6.09 -19.62 -30.74
N SER A 393 4.88 -19.19 -30.44
CA SER A 393 4.27 -19.26 -29.12
C SER A 393 4.47 -20.67 -28.57
N ALA A 394 5.43 -20.83 -27.65
CA ALA A 394 5.50 -22.02 -26.82
C ALA A 394 4.26 -21.99 -25.91
N GLN A 395 3.42 -22.98 -26.09
CA GLN A 395 2.24 -23.30 -25.29
C GLN A 395 2.60 -23.55 -23.81
#